data_bacd177a98a7197f00387210704e4bfb
#
_entry.id   bacd177a98a7197f00387210704e4bfb
#
_cell.length_a   1.000
_cell.length_b   1.000
_cell.length_c   1.000
_cell.angle_alpha   90.00
_cell.angle_beta   90.00
_cell.angle_gamma   90.00
#
_symmetry.space_group_name_H-M   'P 1'
#
loop_
_entity.id
_entity.type
_entity.pdbx_description
1 polymer ?
#
loop_
_entity_poly.entity_id
_entity_poly.type
_entity_poly.pdbx_seq_one_letter_code
_entity_poly.pdbx_strand_id
1 'polypeptide(L)'
;MSTAPIEFPPPVDSAKEFVGPPTDPEDERIEVGVAIVGGGPGGLACAIRLSQLLAEDEAVLDSLGEVPIALVEKGKGPGSHLLSGAMMNPSAMKKLFPDMSEDEWPTYGTVPRDTVYLFPNRKRAIPLKPTPPPFRNHGNHVTSVAQLGRWLSGHAEEAGVYILGETAATKLQIGRASCRERV
;
A
#
# COMPACT_ATOMS: atom_id res chain seq x y z
N MET A 1 43.72 -24.10 3.78
CA MET A 1 42.64 -23.24 4.29
C MET A 1 41.48 -23.36 3.31
N SER A 2 40.41 -24.03 3.70
CA SER A 2 39.22 -24.17 2.85
C SER A 2 38.44 -22.86 2.87
N THR A 3 38.42 -22.13 1.79
CA THR A 3 37.52 -20.99 1.61
C THR A 3 36.18 -21.51 1.14
N ALA A 4 35.35 -21.97 2.07
CA ALA A 4 33.93 -22.16 1.76
C ALA A 4 33.37 -20.79 1.29
N PRO A 5 32.57 -20.76 0.20
CA PRO A 5 31.97 -19.50 -0.24
C PRO A 5 31.10 -18.96 0.90
N ILE A 6 31.32 -17.68 1.26
CA ILE A 6 30.50 -16.99 2.23
C ILE A 6 29.11 -16.85 1.58
N GLU A 7 28.13 -17.50 2.17
CA GLU A 7 26.73 -17.35 1.77
C GLU A 7 26.31 -15.92 2.13
N PHE A 8 26.04 -15.10 1.12
CA PHE A 8 25.66 -13.72 1.32
C PHE A 8 24.35 -13.43 0.58
N PRO A 9 23.36 -12.80 1.26
CA PRO A 9 23.36 -12.39 2.67
C PRO A 9 23.28 -13.60 3.61
N PRO A 10 23.88 -13.51 4.84
CA PRO A 10 23.75 -14.58 5.82
C PRO A 10 22.26 -14.80 6.14
N PRO A 11 21.84 -16.02 6.44
CA PRO A 11 20.46 -16.30 6.79
C PRO A 11 20.07 -15.48 8.02
N VAL A 12 19.05 -14.62 7.85
CA VAL A 12 18.53 -13.75 8.91
C VAL A 12 17.42 -14.48 9.64
N ASP A 13 17.57 -14.66 10.94
CA ASP A 13 16.48 -15.10 11.82
C ASP A 13 15.63 -13.88 12.18
N SER A 14 14.59 -13.61 11.36
CA SER A 14 13.73 -12.45 11.52
C SER A 14 13.07 -12.36 12.90
N ALA A 15 12.83 -13.50 13.56
CA ALA A 15 12.26 -13.54 14.89
C ALA A 15 13.24 -13.04 15.98
N LYS A 16 14.54 -13.16 15.73
CA LYS A 16 15.58 -12.72 16.69
C LYS A 16 16.15 -11.34 16.38
N GLU A 17 16.16 -10.96 15.12
CA GLU A 17 16.88 -9.75 14.67
C GLU A 17 15.98 -8.55 14.43
N PHE A 18 14.69 -8.76 14.09
CA PHE A 18 13.79 -7.67 13.71
C PHE A 18 12.52 -7.53 14.56
N VAL A 19 12.13 -8.60 15.24
CA VAL A 19 10.92 -8.61 16.07
C VAL A 19 11.26 -9.23 17.40
N GLY A 20 11.38 -8.41 18.43
CA GLY A 20 11.45 -8.91 19.81
C GLY A 20 10.14 -9.65 20.15
N PRO A 21 10.19 -10.73 20.95
CA PRO A 21 8.96 -11.26 21.51
C PRO A 21 8.31 -10.18 22.38
N PRO A 22 6.95 -10.06 22.36
CA PRO A 22 6.24 -9.12 23.21
C PRO A 22 6.60 -9.38 24.67
N THR A 23 6.82 -8.30 25.41
CA THR A 23 7.24 -8.37 26.84
C THR A 23 6.09 -8.88 27.70
N ASP A 24 4.86 -8.50 27.33
CA ASP A 24 3.62 -9.05 27.87
C ASP A 24 2.59 -9.16 26.73
N PRO A 25 2.30 -10.38 26.24
CA PRO A 25 1.39 -10.58 25.09
C PRO A 25 -0.07 -10.16 25.36
N GLU A 26 -0.49 -10.06 26.62
CA GLU A 26 -1.85 -9.66 26.95
C GLU A 26 -1.99 -8.13 26.99
N ASP A 27 -0.99 -7.41 27.51
CA ASP A 27 -1.00 -5.95 27.57
C ASP A 27 -0.81 -5.27 26.21
N GLU A 28 -0.20 -5.97 25.24
CA GLU A 28 0.04 -5.46 23.88
C GLU A 28 -1.06 -5.90 22.87
N ARG A 29 -2.11 -6.55 23.35
CA ARG A 29 -3.18 -7.04 22.47
C ARG A 29 -4.15 -5.94 22.09
N ILE A 30 -4.30 -5.71 20.80
CA ILE A 30 -5.29 -4.78 20.22
C ILE A 30 -6.33 -5.61 19.48
N GLU A 31 -7.61 -5.45 19.86
CA GLU A 31 -8.74 -6.05 19.15
C GLU A 31 -9.15 -5.13 18.00
N VAL A 32 -9.21 -5.68 16.78
CA VAL A 32 -9.55 -4.92 15.57
C VAL A 32 -10.61 -5.68 14.78
N GLY A 33 -11.54 -4.95 14.17
CA GLY A 33 -12.58 -5.53 13.32
C GLY A 33 -11.98 -6.10 12.02
N VAL A 34 -11.18 -5.31 11.32
CA VAL A 34 -10.50 -5.68 10.07
C VAL A 34 -9.05 -5.25 10.13
N ALA A 35 -8.12 -6.19 9.92
CA ALA A 35 -6.70 -5.91 9.82
C ALA A 35 -6.25 -5.92 8.35
N ILE A 36 -5.69 -4.80 7.88
CA ILE A 36 -5.09 -4.66 6.54
C ILE A 36 -3.57 -4.68 6.69
N VAL A 37 -2.89 -5.58 5.99
CA VAL A 37 -1.43 -5.71 6.08
C VAL A 37 -0.77 -5.06 4.86
N GLY A 38 0.02 -4.02 5.12
CA GLY A 38 0.80 -3.28 4.16
C GLY A 38 0.24 -1.89 3.83
N GLY A 39 0.99 -0.84 4.22
CA GLY A 39 0.69 0.58 3.98
C GLY A 39 1.09 1.09 2.59
N GLY A 40 1.07 0.23 1.58
CA GLY A 40 1.21 0.64 0.19
C GLY A 40 -0.08 1.23 -0.39
N PRO A 41 -0.04 1.81 -1.62
CA PRO A 41 -1.23 2.43 -2.22
C PRO A 41 -2.45 1.51 -2.30
N GLY A 42 -2.24 0.21 -2.50
CA GLY A 42 -3.32 -0.78 -2.54
C GLY A 42 -4.00 -0.99 -1.18
N GLY A 43 -3.20 -1.15 -0.10
CA GLY A 43 -3.73 -1.31 1.26
C GLY A 43 -4.44 -0.04 1.75
N LEU A 44 -3.84 1.13 1.49
CA LEU A 44 -4.44 2.42 1.82
C LEU A 44 -5.76 2.65 1.07
N ALA A 45 -5.79 2.39 -0.24
CA ALA A 45 -7.02 2.50 -1.03
C ALA A 45 -8.11 1.52 -0.55
N CYS A 46 -7.71 0.30 -0.15
CA CYS A 46 -8.62 -0.68 0.46
C CYS A 46 -9.20 -0.15 1.78
N ALA A 47 -8.34 0.39 2.65
CA ALA A 47 -8.74 0.93 3.95
C ALA A 47 -9.72 2.11 3.80
N ILE A 48 -9.38 3.08 2.94
CA ILE A 48 -10.24 4.24 2.66
C ILE A 48 -11.60 3.78 2.10
N ARG A 49 -11.58 2.91 1.09
CA ARG A 49 -12.84 2.45 0.48
C ARG A 49 -13.68 1.64 1.45
N LEU A 50 -13.08 0.82 2.28
CA LEU A 50 -13.79 0.07 3.32
C LEU A 50 -14.43 1.03 4.33
N SER A 51 -13.69 2.04 4.80
CA SER A 51 -14.24 3.06 5.70
C SER A 51 -15.42 3.80 5.08
N GLN A 52 -15.32 4.19 3.79
CA GLN A 52 -16.43 4.83 3.07
C GLN A 52 -17.68 3.92 3.03
N LEU A 53 -17.50 2.62 2.78
CA LEU A 53 -18.63 1.67 2.75
C LEU A 53 -19.23 1.43 4.13
N LEU A 54 -18.40 1.37 5.17
CA LEU A 54 -18.87 1.19 6.55
C LEU A 54 -19.63 2.43 7.05
N ALA A 55 -19.28 3.62 6.57
CA ALA A 55 -20.04 4.83 6.89
C ALA A 55 -21.48 4.83 6.34
N GLU A 56 -21.77 3.98 5.35
CA GLU A 56 -23.11 3.78 4.81
C GLU A 56 -23.93 2.73 5.61
N ASP A 57 -23.29 1.96 6.51
CA ASP A 57 -23.93 0.87 7.30
C ASP A 57 -23.45 0.90 8.76
N GLU A 58 -24.11 1.72 9.56
CA GLU A 58 -23.79 1.96 10.98
C GLU A 58 -23.87 0.65 11.81
N ALA A 59 -24.79 -0.25 11.47
CA ALA A 59 -24.93 -1.51 12.19
C ALA A 59 -23.73 -2.45 11.99
N VAL A 60 -23.17 -2.47 10.78
CA VAL A 60 -21.94 -3.23 10.50
C VAL A 60 -20.75 -2.55 11.15
N LEU A 61 -20.66 -1.22 11.09
CA LEU A 61 -19.57 -0.45 11.72
C LEU A 61 -19.51 -0.73 13.23
N ASP A 62 -20.64 -0.65 13.93
CA ASP A 62 -20.73 -0.90 15.37
C ASP A 62 -20.33 -2.35 15.72
N SER A 63 -20.62 -3.32 14.85
CA SER A 63 -20.27 -4.72 15.07
C SER A 63 -18.75 -4.99 15.03
N LEU A 64 -17.96 -4.08 14.46
CA LEU A 64 -16.50 -4.20 14.33
C LEU A 64 -15.73 -3.75 15.58
N GLY A 65 -16.41 -3.18 16.59
CA GLY A 65 -15.81 -2.76 17.85
C GLY A 65 -15.13 -1.38 17.78
N GLU A 66 -14.30 -1.09 18.79
CA GLU A 66 -13.71 0.25 18.97
C GLU A 66 -12.70 0.63 17.86
N VAL A 67 -12.01 -0.37 17.30
CA VAL A 67 -11.07 -0.17 16.18
C VAL A 67 -11.58 -0.93 14.95
N PRO A 68 -12.49 -0.34 14.16
CA PRO A 68 -13.10 -1.04 13.04
C PRO A 68 -12.11 -1.47 11.97
N ILE A 69 -11.11 -0.61 11.66
CA ILE A 69 -10.10 -0.87 10.63
C ILE A 69 -8.72 -0.52 11.19
N ALA A 70 -7.80 -1.48 11.18
CA ALA A 70 -6.39 -1.25 11.43
C ALA A 70 -5.56 -1.58 10.19
N LEU A 71 -4.57 -0.72 9.89
CA LEU A 71 -3.61 -0.94 8.82
C LEU A 71 -2.21 -1.10 9.43
N VAL A 72 -1.59 -2.25 9.19
CA VAL A 72 -0.27 -2.61 9.73
C VAL A 72 0.81 -2.36 8.68
N GLU A 73 1.81 -1.54 9.00
CA GLU A 73 2.94 -1.20 8.13
C GLU A 73 4.27 -1.44 8.85
N LYS A 74 5.16 -2.24 8.23
CA LYS A 74 6.48 -2.57 8.79
C LYS A 74 7.46 -1.39 8.80
N GLY A 75 7.30 -0.44 7.89
CA GLY A 75 8.09 0.78 7.84
C GLY A 75 7.64 1.79 8.89
N LYS A 76 8.38 2.89 9.03
CA LYS A 76 8.01 4.00 9.94
C LYS A 76 6.60 4.56 9.70
N GLY A 77 6.09 4.38 8.50
CA GLY A 77 4.74 4.75 8.09
C GLY A 77 4.55 4.48 6.60
N PRO A 78 3.31 4.59 6.11
CA PRO A 78 2.99 4.42 4.70
C PRO A 78 3.86 5.32 3.81
N GLY A 79 4.34 4.77 2.69
CA GLY A 79 5.24 5.49 1.78
C GLY A 79 6.73 5.37 2.08
N SER A 80 7.14 4.85 3.25
CA SER A 80 8.56 4.79 3.65
C SER A 80 9.43 3.89 2.76
N HIS A 81 8.86 2.82 2.21
CA HIS A 81 9.56 1.85 1.36
C HIS A 81 9.12 1.91 -0.11
N LEU A 82 8.38 2.95 -0.49
CA LEU A 82 7.90 3.12 -1.84
C LEU A 82 8.89 3.91 -2.69
N LEU A 83 9.07 3.47 -3.93
CA LEU A 83 9.90 4.17 -4.91
C LEU A 83 9.21 5.47 -5.36
N SER A 84 10.01 6.45 -5.75
CA SER A 84 9.53 7.65 -6.40
C SER A 84 9.52 7.48 -7.93
N GLY A 85 8.66 8.23 -8.61
CA GLY A 85 8.59 8.28 -10.06
C GLY A 85 7.74 7.15 -10.68
N ALA A 86 6.47 7.44 -10.89
CA ALA A 86 5.53 6.55 -11.57
C ALA A 86 4.60 7.33 -12.50
N MET A 87 4.05 6.62 -13.47
CA MET A 87 2.91 7.06 -14.25
C MET A 87 1.66 6.42 -13.65
N MET A 88 0.78 7.24 -13.11
CA MET A 88 -0.46 6.80 -12.47
C MET A 88 -1.64 6.96 -13.42
N ASN A 89 -2.39 5.90 -13.63
CA ASN A 89 -3.67 5.99 -14.30
C ASN A 89 -4.70 6.63 -13.35
N PRO A 90 -5.38 7.72 -13.73
CA PRO A 90 -6.28 8.46 -12.85
C PRO A 90 -7.56 7.71 -12.47
N SER A 91 -7.91 6.63 -13.16
CA SER A 91 -9.20 5.95 -12.98
C SER A 91 -9.44 5.42 -11.58
N ALA A 92 -8.39 4.96 -10.89
CA ALA A 92 -8.50 4.47 -9.52
C ALA A 92 -8.77 5.63 -8.54
N MET A 93 -8.05 6.74 -8.70
CA MET A 93 -8.24 7.94 -7.87
C MET A 93 -9.63 8.54 -8.05
N LYS A 94 -10.11 8.66 -9.28
CA LYS A 94 -11.49 9.13 -9.58
C LYS A 94 -12.58 8.26 -8.95
N LYS A 95 -12.34 6.96 -8.81
CA LYS A 95 -13.28 6.06 -8.15
C LYS A 95 -13.22 6.14 -6.62
N LEU A 96 -12.03 6.37 -6.07
CA LEU A 96 -11.81 6.45 -4.64
C LEU A 96 -12.27 7.80 -4.08
N PHE A 97 -12.06 8.88 -4.85
CA PHE A 97 -12.39 10.26 -4.52
C PHE A 97 -13.18 10.93 -5.66
N PRO A 98 -14.47 10.56 -5.84
CA PRO A 98 -15.27 11.02 -7.00
C PRO A 98 -15.50 12.54 -7.00
N ASP A 99 -15.55 13.16 -5.82
CA ASP A 99 -15.84 14.59 -5.65
C ASP A 99 -14.58 15.46 -5.54
N MET A 100 -13.39 14.84 -5.58
CA MET A 100 -12.11 15.56 -5.44
C MET A 100 -11.56 15.98 -6.81
N SER A 101 -11.09 17.22 -6.90
CA SER A 101 -10.42 17.72 -8.10
C SER A 101 -9.07 17.05 -8.33
N GLU A 102 -8.72 16.81 -9.60
CA GLU A 102 -7.40 16.23 -9.94
C GLU A 102 -6.22 17.12 -9.53
N ASP A 103 -6.44 18.43 -9.34
CA ASP A 103 -5.43 19.39 -8.90
C ASP A 103 -5.04 19.21 -7.40
N GLU A 104 -5.90 18.54 -6.63
CA GLU A 104 -5.65 18.24 -5.22
C GLU A 104 -4.79 16.97 -5.03
N TRP A 105 -4.59 16.20 -6.10
CA TRP A 105 -3.81 14.98 -6.02
C TRP A 105 -2.30 15.27 -5.95
N PRO A 106 -1.51 14.44 -5.26
CA PRO A 106 -0.08 14.62 -5.12
C PRO A 106 0.66 14.23 -6.41
N THR A 107 0.40 14.95 -7.49
CA THR A 107 0.97 14.70 -8.81
C THR A 107 1.75 15.91 -9.31
N TYR A 108 2.66 15.66 -10.25
CA TYR A 108 3.46 16.70 -10.90
C TYR A 108 2.85 17.19 -12.23
N GLY A 109 1.67 16.67 -12.58
CA GLY A 109 0.93 17.01 -13.77
C GLY A 109 0.63 15.80 -14.66
N THR A 110 -0.17 16.03 -15.69
CA THR A 110 -0.56 15.02 -16.66
C THR A 110 0.47 14.88 -17.78
N VAL A 111 0.56 13.69 -18.37
CA VAL A 111 1.40 13.40 -19.53
C VAL A 111 0.70 13.92 -20.79
N PRO A 112 1.19 15.00 -21.40
CA PRO A 112 0.55 15.59 -22.58
C PRO A 112 0.85 14.81 -23.86
N ARG A 113 2.00 14.12 -23.90
CA ARG A 113 2.44 13.35 -25.07
C ARG A 113 3.44 12.29 -24.65
N ASP A 114 3.40 11.14 -25.32
CA ASP A 114 4.42 10.11 -25.26
C ASP A 114 4.93 9.76 -26.67
N THR A 115 6.15 9.29 -26.74
CA THR A 115 6.75 8.80 -27.99
C THR A 115 7.72 7.67 -27.67
N VAL A 116 7.57 6.56 -28.37
CA VAL A 116 8.48 5.42 -28.29
C VAL A 116 9.44 5.45 -29.47
N TYR A 117 10.71 5.25 -29.18
CA TYR A 117 11.76 5.16 -30.19
C TYR A 117 12.39 3.78 -30.19
N LEU A 118 12.55 3.23 -31.40
CA LEU A 118 13.36 2.03 -31.64
C LEU A 118 14.78 2.45 -32.01
N PHE A 119 15.79 1.93 -31.32
CA PHE A 119 17.20 2.18 -31.58
C PHE A 119 17.84 0.90 -32.21
N PRO A 120 17.83 0.73 -33.53
CA PRO A 120 18.47 -0.42 -34.18
C PRO A 120 20.00 -0.39 -34.01
N ASN A 121 20.57 0.79 -33.79
CA ASN A 121 21.98 1.00 -33.42
C ASN A 121 22.15 2.32 -32.69
N ARG A 122 23.38 2.62 -32.22
CA ARG A 122 23.70 3.84 -31.44
C ARG A 122 23.51 5.17 -32.19
N LYS A 123 23.37 5.14 -33.52
CA LYS A 123 23.33 6.35 -34.36
C LYS A 123 21.93 6.63 -34.92
N ARG A 124 20.98 5.70 -34.80
CA ARG A 124 19.67 5.81 -35.45
C ARG A 124 18.55 5.59 -34.46
N ALA A 125 17.64 6.57 -34.36
CA ALA A 125 16.39 6.48 -33.61
C ALA A 125 15.22 6.53 -34.59
N ILE A 126 14.30 5.59 -34.50
CA ILE A 126 13.11 5.49 -35.33
C ILE A 126 11.90 5.66 -34.40
N PRO A 127 11.09 6.75 -34.55
CA PRO A 127 9.88 6.89 -33.77
C PRO A 127 8.83 5.87 -34.22
N LEU A 128 8.24 5.17 -33.27
CA LEU A 128 7.10 4.29 -33.51
C LEU A 128 5.81 5.12 -33.46
N LYS A 129 5.16 5.27 -34.59
CA LYS A 129 3.90 6.01 -34.75
C LYS A 129 2.87 5.13 -35.44
N PRO A 130 1.66 4.97 -34.87
CA PRO A 130 1.23 5.45 -33.52
C PRO A 130 1.97 4.74 -32.40
N THR A 131 2.06 5.38 -31.22
CA THR A 131 2.62 4.74 -30.00
C THR A 131 1.87 3.44 -29.71
N PRO A 132 2.57 2.30 -29.57
CA PRO A 132 1.92 1.02 -29.28
C PRO A 132 1.10 1.08 -27.98
N PRO A 133 -0.08 0.43 -27.92
CA PRO A 133 -0.99 0.53 -26.77
C PRO A 133 -0.36 0.34 -25.38
N PRO A 134 0.54 -0.65 -25.16
CA PRO A 134 1.15 -0.85 -23.85
C PRO A 134 2.04 0.30 -23.36
N PHE A 135 2.46 1.20 -24.26
CA PHE A 135 3.34 2.33 -23.94
C PHE A 135 2.61 3.67 -23.94
N ARG A 136 1.29 3.66 -24.08
CA ARG A 136 0.49 4.89 -24.07
C ARG A 136 0.28 5.38 -22.64
N ASN A 137 0.82 6.56 -22.35
CA ASN A 137 0.68 7.24 -21.06
C ASN A 137 -0.05 8.58 -21.16
N HIS A 138 -0.54 8.95 -22.35
CA HIS A 138 -1.29 10.18 -22.53
C HIS A 138 -2.50 10.24 -21.59
N GLY A 139 -2.61 11.31 -20.81
CA GLY A 139 -3.64 11.49 -19.79
C GLY A 139 -3.35 10.81 -18.44
N ASN A 140 -2.27 10.06 -18.32
CA ASN A 140 -1.80 9.58 -17.02
C ASN A 140 -1.10 10.71 -16.26
N HIS A 141 -1.03 10.59 -14.94
CA HIS A 141 -0.36 11.56 -14.07
C HIS A 141 1.04 11.10 -13.68
N VAL A 142 1.98 12.03 -13.69
CA VAL A 142 3.32 11.80 -13.12
C VAL A 142 3.24 11.98 -11.61
N THR A 143 3.67 11.00 -10.83
CA THR A 143 3.61 11.06 -9.37
C THR A 143 4.83 10.41 -8.72
N SER A 144 5.07 10.75 -7.46
CA SER A 144 5.92 9.98 -6.57
C SER A 144 5.06 9.01 -5.78
N VAL A 145 5.30 7.70 -5.93
CA VAL A 145 4.52 6.69 -5.21
C VAL A 145 4.67 6.84 -3.69
N ALA A 146 5.84 7.29 -3.22
CA ALA A 146 6.07 7.59 -1.81
C ALA A 146 5.23 8.79 -1.32
N GLN A 147 5.08 9.86 -2.14
CA GLN A 147 4.20 10.98 -1.79
C GLN A 147 2.74 10.58 -1.85
N LEU A 148 2.34 9.81 -2.87
CA LEU A 148 0.99 9.27 -2.97
C LEU A 148 0.64 8.41 -1.75
N GLY A 149 1.57 7.55 -1.29
CA GLY A 149 1.37 6.74 -0.09
C GLY A 149 1.15 7.59 1.17
N ARG A 150 1.97 8.62 1.38
CA ARG A 150 1.79 9.53 2.52
C ARG A 150 0.49 10.33 2.44
N TRP A 151 0.13 10.79 1.26
CA TRP A 151 -1.11 11.52 1.03
C TRP A 151 -2.35 10.63 1.28
N LEU A 152 -2.35 9.41 0.75
CA LEU A 152 -3.40 8.42 1.04
C LEU A 152 -3.46 8.05 2.52
N SER A 153 -2.31 8.01 3.21
CA SER A 153 -2.26 7.75 4.66
C SER A 153 -3.03 8.81 5.45
N GLY A 154 -2.84 10.10 5.13
CA GLY A 154 -3.61 11.17 5.76
C GLY A 154 -5.12 10.99 5.57
N HIS A 155 -5.56 10.69 4.35
CA HIS A 155 -6.99 10.44 4.09
C HIS A 155 -7.52 9.17 4.77
N ALA A 156 -6.68 8.14 4.94
CA ALA A 156 -7.07 6.95 5.69
C ALA A 156 -7.25 7.26 7.18
N GLU A 157 -6.36 8.05 7.78
CA GLU A 157 -6.47 8.52 9.17
C GLU A 157 -7.71 9.40 9.37
N GLU A 158 -7.96 10.35 8.46
CA GLU A 158 -9.18 11.18 8.44
C GLU A 158 -10.47 10.34 8.33
N ALA A 159 -10.40 9.22 7.64
CA ALA A 159 -11.49 8.26 7.50
C ALA A 159 -11.62 7.30 8.70
N GLY A 160 -10.84 7.48 9.78
CA GLY A 160 -10.91 6.67 11.00
C GLY A 160 -10.14 5.36 10.95
N VAL A 161 -9.23 5.17 9.99
CA VAL A 161 -8.35 3.99 9.93
C VAL A 161 -7.21 4.13 10.95
N TYR A 162 -7.03 3.13 11.80
CA TYR A 162 -5.94 3.08 12.76
C TYR A 162 -4.66 2.55 12.10
N ILE A 163 -3.66 3.40 11.90
CA ILE A 163 -2.41 3.05 11.23
C ILE A 163 -1.34 2.68 12.25
N LEU A 164 -0.88 1.42 12.19
CA LEU A 164 0.19 0.87 13.01
C LEU A 164 1.50 0.84 12.18
N GLY A 165 2.28 1.90 12.29
CA GLY A 165 3.65 1.95 11.74
C GLY A 165 4.63 1.12 12.57
N GLU A 166 5.81 0.82 12.01
CA GLU A 166 6.88 0.03 12.63
C GLU A 166 6.42 -1.35 13.14
N THR A 167 5.29 -1.83 12.61
CA THR A 167 4.64 -3.08 13.04
C THR A 167 4.63 -4.08 11.90
N ALA A 168 5.32 -5.18 12.08
CA ALA A 168 5.43 -6.24 11.08
C ALA A 168 4.43 -7.38 11.34
N ALA A 169 3.59 -7.69 10.35
CA ALA A 169 2.79 -8.90 10.40
C ALA A 169 3.68 -10.12 10.13
N THR A 170 3.86 -10.96 11.13
CA THR A 170 4.79 -12.11 11.06
C THR A 170 4.07 -13.43 10.85
N LYS A 171 2.91 -13.62 11.46
CA LYS A 171 2.19 -14.88 11.41
C LYS A 171 0.70 -14.69 11.60
N LEU A 172 -0.08 -15.33 10.75
CA LEU A 172 -1.52 -15.48 10.92
C LEU A 172 -1.79 -16.72 11.79
N GLN A 173 -2.53 -16.52 12.90
CA GLN A 173 -2.99 -17.62 13.74
C GLN A 173 -4.51 -17.70 13.62
N ILE A 174 -5.01 -18.82 13.09
CA ILE A 174 -6.44 -19.08 13.01
C ILE A 174 -6.82 -19.86 14.26
N GLY A 175 -7.58 -19.23 15.16
CA GLY A 175 -8.04 -19.86 16.39
C GLY A 175 -9.05 -20.98 16.12
N ARG A 176 -8.91 -22.13 16.81
CA ARG A 176 -9.90 -23.23 16.75
C ARG A 176 -11.23 -22.89 17.46
N ALA A 177 -11.24 -21.84 18.29
CA ALA A 177 -12.41 -21.42 19.07
C ALA A 177 -13.56 -20.87 18.19
N SER A 178 -13.25 -20.17 17.09
CA SER A 178 -14.26 -19.59 16.20
C SER A 178 -15.09 -20.62 15.41
N CYS A 179 -14.66 -21.87 15.34
CA CYS A 179 -15.40 -22.96 14.67
C CYS A 179 -16.36 -23.72 15.56
N ARG A 180 -16.36 -23.50 16.90
CA ARG A 180 -17.19 -24.24 17.84
C ARG A 180 -18.53 -23.58 18.19
N GLU A 181 -18.72 -22.31 17.88
CA GLU A 181 -19.95 -21.58 18.20
C GLU A 181 -20.98 -21.51 17.07
N ARG A 182 -20.76 -22.24 15.99
CA ARG A 182 -21.75 -22.38 14.90
C ARG A 182 -22.13 -23.84 14.70
N VAL A 183 -22.79 -24.42 15.70
CA VAL A 183 -23.64 -25.61 15.56
C VAL A 183 -24.91 -25.35 16.34
#